data_14fa79ee33a7b82f5dfc0df6bd5a2cf4
#
_entry.id   14fa79ee33a7b82f5dfc0df6bd5a2cf4
#
_cell.length_a   1.000
_cell.length_b   1.000
_cell.length_c   1.000
_cell.angle_alpha   90.00
_cell.angle_beta   90.00
_cell.angle_gamma   90.00
#
_symmetry.space_group_name_H-M   'P 1'
#
loop_
_entity.id
_entity.type
_entity.pdbx_description
1 polymer ?
#
loop_
_entity_poly.entity_id
_entity_poly.type
_entity_poly.pdbx_seq_one_letter_code
_entity_poly.pdbx_strand_id
1 'polypeptide(L)'
;MIKDFKKYRNTITILLALVGIALMVFYEVCDTSCSYLQGDVWGIDLKWIGIAYMLSILGFAVFKQVPFVLVLLAAGLGVEMHLLFFQVQNDVYCPFCLAFAVMVMAAFIVNYQTPSAWYENRRKMWLYFLGEVDLPMLRLQKLPLLVVSLLGYLVILFTFSGSVTPAYGAEGPPTPSLGKGAYEVTFFSDYFCPPCGQIDANIEPVVHELLAHGNVKITFIDVPFSRATPIYARHYLYAFHAGANVQEILRIRRTLFCAAQCKGIQTKDDLVNYLIEQKIAWKEYDEKPVFQTLNMIIKQNRINATPTCVIRYSSSNTKKYVGTDEIWNGLASLKSHLGIGNR
;
A
#
# COMPACT_ATOMS: atom_id res chain seq x y z
N MET A 1 6.00 26.00 36.88
CA MET A 1 5.83 24.99 35.85
C MET A 1 5.52 25.59 34.47
N ILE A 2 4.54 26.48 34.27
CA ILE A 2 4.20 27.06 32.95
C ILE A 2 5.27 28.07 32.43
N LYS A 3 5.97 28.78 33.30
CA LYS A 3 7.04 29.73 32.91
C LYS A 3 8.30 29.00 32.38
N ASP A 4 8.59 27.81 32.88
CA ASP A 4 9.76 27.04 32.45
C ASP A 4 9.55 26.38 31.10
N PHE A 5 8.33 25.98 30.74
CA PHE A 5 7.98 25.47 29.42
C PHE A 5 8.28 26.46 28.28
N LYS A 6 8.11 27.75 28.51
CA LYS A 6 8.45 28.80 27.53
C LYS A 6 9.95 28.86 27.19
N LYS A 7 10.80 28.61 28.19
CA LYS A 7 12.25 28.63 28.04
C LYS A 7 12.75 27.49 27.16
N TYR A 8 12.11 26.32 27.25
CA TYR A 8 12.53 25.10 26.56
C TYR A 8 11.71 24.81 25.27
N ARG A 9 10.73 25.64 24.92
CA ARG A 9 9.86 25.42 23.76
C ARG A 9 10.60 25.10 22.47
N ASN A 10 11.54 25.96 22.09
CA ASN A 10 12.32 25.77 20.85
C ASN A 10 13.14 24.49 20.89
N THR A 11 13.74 24.19 22.05
CA THR A 11 14.51 22.95 22.25
C THR A 11 13.62 21.72 22.11
N ILE A 12 12.43 21.74 22.70
CA ILE A 12 11.44 20.65 22.59
C ILE A 12 11.00 20.49 21.13
N THR A 13 10.71 21.60 20.41
CA THR A 13 10.32 21.55 19.00
C THR A 13 11.44 20.98 18.13
N ILE A 14 12.70 21.37 18.37
CA ILE A 14 13.88 20.84 17.68
C ILE A 14 14.01 19.34 17.93
N LEU A 15 13.88 18.89 19.18
CA LEU A 15 13.95 17.46 19.52
C LEU A 15 12.83 16.66 18.85
N LEU A 16 11.60 17.17 18.86
CA LEU A 16 10.48 16.51 18.19
C LEU A 16 10.70 16.44 16.67
N ALA A 17 11.22 17.49 16.05
CA ALA A 17 11.54 17.48 14.62
C ALA A 17 12.63 16.47 14.26
N LEU A 18 13.70 16.38 15.07
CA LEU A 18 14.76 15.37 14.88
C LEU A 18 14.26 13.94 15.05
N VAL A 19 13.42 13.67 16.04
CA VAL A 19 12.80 12.35 16.22
C VAL A 19 11.85 12.04 15.06
N GLY A 20 11.12 13.05 14.50
CA GLY A 20 10.29 12.88 13.31
C GLY A 20 11.08 12.49 12.07
N ILE A 21 12.23 13.12 11.86
CA ILE A 21 13.13 12.74 10.78
C ILE A 21 13.62 11.30 10.98
N ALA A 22 14.04 10.95 12.19
CA ALA A 22 14.49 9.60 12.51
C ALA A 22 13.40 8.56 12.25
N LEU A 23 12.15 8.82 12.66
CA LEU A 23 11.01 7.94 12.39
C LEU A 23 10.80 7.72 10.89
N MET A 24 10.89 8.77 10.06
CA MET A 24 10.74 8.64 8.61
C MET A 24 11.91 7.88 7.96
N VAL A 25 13.12 7.97 8.50
CA VAL A 25 14.26 7.15 8.05
C VAL A 25 14.09 5.69 8.47
N PHE A 26 13.68 5.44 9.72
CA PHE A 26 13.39 4.08 10.20
C PHE A 26 12.20 3.42 9.50
N TYR A 27 11.26 4.19 8.99
CA TYR A 27 10.14 3.71 8.18
C TYR A 27 10.61 2.90 6.96
N GLU A 28 11.74 3.28 6.36
CA GLU A 28 12.32 2.55 5.21
C GLU A 28 12.97 1.22 5.61
N VAL A 29 13.46 1.12 6.85
CA VAL A 29 14.15 -0.09 7.35
C VAL A 29 13.16 -1.19 7.77
N CYS A 30 11.92 -0.85 8.07
CA CYS A 30 10.87 -1.79 8.50
C CYS A 30 10.10 -2.39 7.31
N ASP A 31 10.82 -2.97 6.34
CA ASP A 31 10.32 -3.30 5.00
C ASP A 31 9.34 -4.48 4.94
N THR A 32 9.22 -5.33 5.98
CA THR A 32 8.43 -6.57 5.87
C THR A 32 7.65 -6.97 7.13
N SER A 33 7.89 -6.35 8.26
CA SER A 33 7.34 -6.80 9.55
C SER A 33 6.20 -5.96 10.10
N CYS A 34 5.92 -4.81 9.48
CA CYS A 34 4.91 -3.87 9.96
C CYS A 34 3.85 -3.61 8.90
N SER A 35 2.59 -3.49 9.32
CA SER A 35 1.59 -2.86 8.46
C SER A 35 1.98 -1.39 8.28
N TYR A 36 2.02 -0.92 7.06
CA TYR A 36 2.38 0.45 6.80
C TYR A 36 1.59 1.05 5.63
N LEU A 37 1.43 2.36 5.73
CA LEU A 37 0.82 3.17 4.70
C LEU A 37 1.90 3.51 3.67
N GLN A 38 1.71 3.09 2.43
CA GLN A 38 2.49 3.56 1.29
C GLN A 38 1.68 4.58 0.51
N GLY A 39 2.34 5.59 -0.01
CA GLY A 39 1.69 6.57 -0.86
C GLY A 39 2.65 7.61 -1.39
N ASP A 40 2.17 8.30 -2.40
CA ASP A 40 2.85 9.42 -3.02
C ASP A 40 1.92 10.62 -3.11
N VAL A 41 2.52 11.78 -3.16
CA VAL A 41 1.87 13.05 -3.45
C VAL A 41 2.57 13.62 -4.67
N TRP A 42 1.87 13.73 -5.80
CA TRP A 42 2.44 14.11 -7.11
C TRP A 42 3.66 13.25 -7.55
N GLY A 43 3.63 11.96 -7.23
CA GLY A 43 4.73 11.04 -7.56
C GLY A 43 5.95 11.13 -6.63
N ILE A 44 5.89 11.93 -5.57
CA ILE A 44 6.91 11.99 -4.53
C ILE A 44 6.44 11.14 -3.35
N ASP A 45 7.26 10.17 -2.96
CA ASP A 45 6.97 9.28 -1.84
C ASP A 45 6.72 10.08 -0.54
N LEU A 46 5.70 9.67 0.21
CA LEU A 46 5.26 10.32 1.45
C LEU A 46 6.38 10.48 2.48
N LYS A 47 7.34 9.56 2.54
CA LYS A 47 8.51 9.64 3.44
C LYS A 47 9.37 10.86 3.17
N TRP A 48 9.65 11.17 1.89
CA TRP A 48 10.45 12.34 1.53
C TRP A 48 9.75 13.64 1.85
N ILE A 49 8.42 13.67 1.69
CA ILE A 49 7.60 14.81 2.07
C ILE A 49 7.64 15.01 3.59
N GLY A 50 7.51 13.90 4.37
CA GLY A 50 7.62 13.94 5.83
C GLY A 50 8.99 14.44 6.31
N ILE A 51 10.08 13.99 5.68
CA ILE A 51 11.45 14.47 5.99
C ILE A 51 11.57 15.96 5.67
N ALA A 52 11.16 16.40 4.47
CA ALA A 52 11.24 17.80 4.06
C ALA A 52 10.41 18.71 4.96
N TYR A 53 9.22 18.24 5.37
CA TYR A 53 8.35 18.93 6.31
C TYR A 53 9.02 19.12 7.68
N MET A 54 9.60 18.07 8.26
CA MET A 54 10.29 18.13 9.55
C MET A 54 11.56 18.96 9.48
N LEU A 55 12.32 18.92 8.38
CA LEU A 55 13.47 19.80 8.15
C LEU A 55 13.06 21.27 8.10
N SER A 56 11.91 21.59 7.50
CA SER A 56 11.37 22.95 7.48
C SER A 56 11.01 23.42 8.89
N ILE A 57 10.35 22.58 9.69
CA ILE A 57 10.03 22.88 11.10
C ILE A 57 11.33 23.10 11.89
N LEU A 58 12.32 22.22 11.72
CA LEU A 58 13.62 22.33 12.37
C LEU A 58 14.31 23.66 12.04
N GLY A 59 14.36 24.03 10.76
CA GLY A 59 14.95 25.30 10.30
C GLY A 59 14.28 26.49 10.96
N PHE A 60 12.93 26.60 10.88
CA PHE A 60 12.22 27.70 11.51
C PHE A 60 12.32 27.71 13.05
N ALA A 61 12.42 26.54 13.69
CA ALA A 61 12.62 26.46 15.14
C ALA A 61 14.01 26.95 15.56
N VAL A 62 15.08 26.61 14.80
CA VAL A 62 16.45 27.09 15.03
C VAL A 62 16.50 28.61 14.89
N PHE A 63 15.87 29.17 13.85
CA PHE A 63 15.78 30.63 13.64
C PHE A 63 14.74 31.31 14.57
N LYS A 64 14.13 30.58 15.50
CA LYS A 64 13.13 31.07 16.45
C LYS A 64 11.90 31.72 15.79
N GLN A 65 11.57 31.31 14.58
CA GLN A 65 10.45 31.80 13.79
C GLN A 65 9.15 31.07 14.13
N VAL A 66 8.68 31.25 15.37
CA VAL A 66 7.52 30.57 15.95
C VAL A 66 6.26 30.62 15.10
N PRO A 67 5.89 31.74 14.45
CA PRO A 67 4.68 31.80 13.63
C PRO A 67 4.70 30.82 12.45
N PHE A 68 5.85 30.73 11.78
CA PHE A 68 5.98 29.80 10.65
C PHE A 68 5.93 28.35 11.11
N VAL A 69 6.55 28.03 12.27
CA VAL A 69 6.43 26.71 12.91
C VAL A 69 4.97 26.39 13.19
N LEU A 70 4.21 27.32 13.76
CA LEU A 70 2.80 27.11 14.12
C LEU A 70 1.91 26.90 12.89
N VAL A 71 2.14 27.68 11.82
CA VAL A 71 1.42 27.53 10.54
C VAL A 71 1.71 26.18 9.89
N LEU A 72 2.99 25.78 9.83
CA LEU A 72 3.36 24.46 9.31
C LEU A 72 2.72 23.33 10.12
N LEU A 73 2.78 23.40 11.45
CA LEU A 73 2.17 22.40 12.31
C LEU A 73 0.66 22.33 12.15
N ALA A 74 -0.02 23.46 11.95
CA ALA A 74 -1.45 23.48 11.68
C ALA A 74 -1.78 22.80 10.33
N ALA A 75 -1.00 23.10 9.27
CA ALA A 75 -1.15 22.42 7.98
C ALA A 75 -0.89 20.91 8.10
N GLY A 76 0.17 20.52 8.83
CA GLY A 76 0.49 19.13 9.09
C GLY A 76 -0.61 18.36 9.82
N LEU A 77 -1.27 18.98 10.81
CA LEU A 77 -2.42 18.37 11.49
C LEU A 77 -3.56 18.05 10.51
N GLY A 78 -3.81 18.90 9.52
CA GLY A 78 -4.79 18.63 8.46
C GLY A 78 -4.41 17.44 7.61
N VAL A 79 -3.12 17.34 7.23
CA VAL A 79 -2.57 16.20 6.48
C VAL A 79 -2.70 14.91 7.28
N GLU A 80 -2.27 14.91 8.55
CA GLU A 80 -2.34 13.74 9.43
C GLU A 80 -3.79 13.28 9.66
N MET A 81 -4.73 14.20 9.75
CA MET A 81 -6.15 13.86 9.89
C MET A 81 -6.66 13.06 8.67
N HIS A 82 -6.25 13.43 7.45
CA HIS A 82 -6.58 12.67 6.25
C HIS A 82 -5.91 11.29 6.23
N LEU A 83 -4.62 11.22 6.56
CA LEU A 83 -3.86 9.96 6.58
C LEU A 83 -4.41 8.99 7.64
N LEU A 84 -4.81 9.49 8.81
CA LEU A 84 -5.48 8.68 9.84
C LEU A 84 -6.84 8.17 9.36
N PHE A 85 -7.65 9.03 8.72
CA PHE A 85 -8.93 8.64 8.15
C PHE A 85 -8.75 7.55 7.07
N PHE A 86 -7.76 7.69 6.21
CA PHE A 86 -7.42 6.69 5.20
C PHE A 86 -7.02 5.35 5.84
N GLN A 87 -6.24 5.35 6.92
CA GLN A 87 -5.85 4.14 7.65
C GLN A 87 -7.07 3.45 8.28
N VAL A 88 -7.99 4.22 8.88
CA VAL A 88 -9.24 3.69 9.44
C VAL A 88 -10.14 3.08 8.37
N GLN A 89 -10.27 3.73 7.20
CA GLN A 89 -11.07 3.21 6.09
C GLN A 89 -10.54 1.90 5.51
N ASN A 90 -9.22 1.68 5.59
CA ASN A 90 -8.57 0.49 5.05
C ASN A 90 -8.24 -0.55 6.14
N ASP A 91 -8.67 -0.31 7.38
CA ASP A 91 -8.44 -1.17 8.56
C ASP A 91 -6.95 -1.56 8.76
N VAL A 92 -6.05 -0.62 8.46
CA VAL A 92 -4.60 -0.80 8.58
C VAL A 92 -3.99 0.36 9.35
N TYR A 93 -3.34 0.07 10.46
CA TYR A 93 -2.74 1.06 11.34
C TYR A 93 -1.22 1.01 11.25
N CYS A 94 -0.61 1.99 10.59
CA CYS A 94 0.83 2.15 10.50
C CYS A 94 1.39 2.74 11.81
N PRO A 95 2.21 1.99 12.59
CA PRO A 95 2.72 2.48 13.87
C PRO A 95 3.63 3.71 13.71
N PHE A 96 4.38 3.81 12.61
CA PHE A 96 5.22 4.97 12.31
C PHE A 96 4.39 6.21 11.98
N CYS A 97 3.33 6.06 11.17
CA CYS A 97 2.44 7.17 10.85
C CYS A 97 1.69 7.66 12.10
N LEU A 98 1.25 6.74 12.96
CA LEU A 98 0.62 7.10 14.24
C LEU A 98 1.61 7.84 15.16
N ALA A 99 2.84 7.35 15.30
CA ALA A 99 3.87 8.02 16.07
C ALA A 99 4.20 9.41 15.52
N PHE A 100 4.27 9.55 14.20
CA PHE A 100 4.52 10.83 13.54
C PHE A 100 3.36 11.81 13.78
N ALA A 101 2.12 11.37 13.66
CA ALA A 101 0.93 12.19 13.95
C ALA A 101 0.91 12.66 15.42
N VAL A 102 1.26 11.78 16.37
CA VAL A 102 1.38 12.14 17.80
C VAL A 102 2.46 13.21 17.99
N MET A 103 3.58 13.11 17.28
CA MET A 103 4.67 14.10 17.37
C MET A 103 4.28 15.46 16.79
N VAL A 104 3.60 15.49 15.62
CA VAL A 104 3.07 16.73 15.04
C VAL A 104 2.09 17.38 16.00
N MET A 105 1.19 16.60 16.59
CA MET A 105 0.23 17.08 17.61
C MET A 105 0.94 17.62 18.86
N ALA A 106 1.92 16.90 19.40
CA ALA A 106 2.69 17.35 20.56
C ALA A 106 3.46 18.65 20.26
N ALA A 107 4.10 18.75 19.10
CA ALA A 107 4.78 19.96 18.66
C ALA A 107 3.79 21.13 18.50
N PHE A 108 2.61 20.89 17.96
CA PHE A 108 1.55 21.91 17.86
C PHE A 108 1.11 22.41 19.25
N ILE A 109 0.82 21.51 20.20
CA ILE A 109 0.42 21.85 21.56
C ILE A 109 1.51 22.70 22.25
N VAL A 110 2.78 22.32 22.15
CA VAL A 110 3.91 23.03 22.71
C VAL A 110 4.03 24.45 22.15
N ASN A 111 3.78 24.63 20.85
CA ASN A 111 3.88 25.94 20.20
C ASN A 111 2.60 26.77 20.30
N TYR A 112 1.44 26.13 20.42
CA TYR A 112 0.14 26.82 20.56
C TYR A 112 -0.03 27.58 21.89
N GLN A 113 0.60 27.13 22.98
CA GLN A 113 0.51 27.73 24.31
C GLN A 113 1.21 29.08 24.46
N THR A 114 1.54 29.75 23.35
CA THR A 114 2.15 31.09 23.40
C THR A 114 1.13 32.18 23.65
N PRO A 115 1.23 32.93 24.75
CA PRO A 115 0.29 34.01 25.03
C PRO A 115 0.56 35.27 24.21
N SER A 116 -0.49 35.99 24.04
CA SER A 116 -0.74 37.45 23.87
C SER A 116 0.37 38.41 23.42
N ALA A 117 1.60 38.32 23.89
CA ALA A 117 2.67 39.27 23.56
C ALA A 117 3.11 39.27 22.08
N TRP A 118 2.96 38.13 21.41
CA TRP A 118 3.31 38.01 19.99
C TRP A 118 2.22 38.58 19.07
N TYR A 119 0.99 38.50 19.48
CA TYR A 119 -0.18 39.02 18.77
C TYR A 119 -0.21 40.54 18.73
N GLU A 120 0.20 41.17 19.82
CA GLU A 120 0.15 42.64 19.94
C GLU A 120 1.13 43.36 19.00
N ASN A 121 2.31 42.73 18.76
CA ASN A 121 3.34 43.33 17.89
C ASN A 121 3.11 43.06 16.40
N ARG A 122 2.38 41.99 16.03
CA ARG A 122 2.08 41.61 14.64
C ARG A 122 0.68 42.04 14.19
N ARG A 123 -0.24 42.31 15.10
CA ARG A 123 -1.52 42.97 14.75
C ARG A 123 -1.29 44.24 13.93
N LYS A 124 -0.26 44.99 14.26
CA LYS A 124 0.15 46.19 13.47
C LYS A 124 0.64 45.89 12.06
N MET A 125 1.27 44.74 11.84
CA MET A 125 1.84 44.38 10.53
C MET A 125 0.79 43.78 9.57
N TRP A 126 -0.19 43.05 10.09
CA TRP A 126 -1.28 42.49 9.29
C TRP A 126 -2.38 43.48 8.97
N LEU A 127 -2.64 44.44 9.86
CA LEU A 127 -3.58 45.55 9.61
C LEU A 127 -3.08 46.47 8.49
N TYR A 128 -1.75 46.60 8.31
CA TYR A 128 -1.18 47.31 7.17
C TYR A 128 -1.38 46.60 5.82
N PHE A 129 -1.55 45.29 5.83
CA PHE A 129 -1.68 44.49 4.59
C PHE A 129 -3.14 44.29 4.15
N LEU A 130 -4.12 44.39 5.01
CA LEU A 130 -5.54 44.06 4.76
C LEU A 130 -6.53 45.20 4.82
N GLY A 131 -6.07 46.48 5.01
CA GLY A 131 -6.99 47.63 5.08
C GLY A 131 -8.08 47.45 6.15
N GLU A 132 -8.20 48.41 7.04
CA GLU A 132 -9.14 48.39 8.17
C GLU A 132 -10.49 47.77 7.84
N VAL A 133 -10.78 46.59 8.34
CA VAL A 133 -12.15 46.10 8.56
C VAL A 133 -12.25 45.71 10.03
N ASP A 134 -12.76 46.61 10.83
CA ASP A 134 -13.19 46.34 12.19
C ASP A 134 -14.40 45.41 12.17
N LEU A 135 -14.14 44.10 12.32
CA LEU A 135 -15.16 43.11 12.64
C LEU A 135 -15.12 42.83 14.15
N PRO A 136 -16.00 43.44 14.97
CA PRO A 136 -15.95 43.37 16.43
C PRO A 136 -16.37 42.01 17.01
N MET A 137 -16.70 41.00 16.20
CA MET A 137 -17.32 39.75 16.67
C MET A 137 -16.48 38.50 16.62
N LEU A 138 -15.28 38.50 16.09
CA LEU A 138 -14.50 37.29 15.96
C LEU A 138 -13.13 37.40 16.61
N ARG A 139 -13.08 37.41 17.95
CA ARG A 139 -11.88 37.02 18.73
C ARG A 139 -11.55 35.54 18.50
N LEU A 140 -11.64 35.05 17.29
CA LEU A 140 -11.23 33.69 16.89
C LEU A 140 -9.77 33.69 16.43
N GLN A 141 -8.83 33.85 17.39
CA GLN A 141 -7.39 33.57 17.17
C GLN A 141 -7.15 32.18 16.57
N LYS A 142 -8.16 31.30 16.58
CA LYS A 142 -8.15 29.94 16.08
C LYS A 142 -8.51 29.82 14.59
N LEU A 143 -9.25 30.81 14.03
CA LEU A 143 -9.78 30.73 12.67
C LEU A 143 -8.68 30.57 11.59
N PRO A 144 -7.60 31.39 11.58
CA PRO A 144 -6.56 31.21 10.56
C PRO A 144 -5.83 29.86 10.65
N LEU A 145 -5.64 29.32 11.85
CA LEU A 145 -5.03 28.01 12.03
C LEU A 145 -5.96 26.87 11.58
N LEU A 146 -7.26 27.00 11.83
CA LEU A 146 -8.27 26.07 11.31
C LEU A 146 -8.34 26.11 9.79
N VAL A 147 -8.28 27.30 9.18
CA VAL A 147 -8.25 27.45 7.72
C VAL A 147 -6.99 26.81 7.14
N VAL A 148 -5.83 27.03 7.75
CA VAL A 148 -4.57 26.41 7.30
C VAL A 148 -4.62 24.89 7.46
N SER A 149 -5.18 24.37 8.56
CA SER A 149 -5.37 22.93 8.75
C SER A 149 -6.32 22.34 7.70
N LEU A 150 -7.44 23.01 7.42
CA LEU A 150 -8.37 22.61 6.37
C LEU A 150 -7.71 22.60 4.99
N LEU A 151 -6.89 23.62 4.69
CA LEU A 151 -6.13 23.65 3.44
C LEU A 151 -5.15 22.49 3.33
N GLY A 152 -4.43 22.16 4.40
CA GLY A 152 -3.57 20.97 4.46
C GLY A 152 -4.33 19.67 4.19
N TYR A 153 -5.51 19.52 4.81
CA TYR A 153 -6.41 18.40 4.57
C TYR A 153 -6.87 18.32 3.11
N LEU A 154 -7.30 19.43 2.52
CA LEU A 154 -7.76 19.46 1.13
C LEU A 154 -6.63 19.18 0.14
N VAL A 155 -5.44 19.71 0.37
CA VAL A 155 -4.29 19.43 -0.50
C VAL A 155 -4.02 17.94 -0.54
N ILE A 156 -3.91 17.28 0.62
CA ILE A 156 -3.63 15.84 0.66
C ILE A 156 -4.79 15.01 0.11
N LEU A 157 -6.04 15.42 0.34
CA LEU A 157 -7.23 14.74 -0.18
C LEU A 157 -7.22 14.65 -1.72
N PHE A 158 -6.76 15.68 -2.42
CA PHE A 158 -6.75 15.73 -3.89
C PHE A 158 -5.43 15.22 -4.51
N THR A 159 -4.36 15.14 -3.76
CA THR A 159 -3.03 14.85 -4.29
C THR A 159 -2.44 13.51 -3.83
N PHE A 160 -2.99 12.94 -2.76
CA PHE A 160 -2.50 11.69 -2.19
C PHE A 160 -3.01 10.48 -2.99
N SER A 161 -2.08 9.66 -3.43
CA SER A 161 -2.34 8.32 -3.99
C SER A 161 -1.72 7.29 -3.06
N GLY A 162 -2.55 6.66 -2.24
CA GLY A 162 -2.10 5.75 -1.19
C GLY A 162 -2.54 4.32 -1.38
N SER A 163 -1.73 3.40 -0.86
CA SER A 163 -2.05 2.00 -0.67
C SER A 163 -1.61 1.57 0.74
N VAL A 164 -2.28 0.57 1.28
CA VAL A 164 -1.92 -0.01 2.59
C VAL A 164 -1.30 -1.38 2.40
N THR A 165 -0.23 -1.65 3.13
CA THR A 165 0.40 -2.96 3.16
C THR A 165 0.11 -3.58 4.53
N PRO A 166 -0.62 -4.70 4.59
CA PRO A 166 -0.85 -5.41 5.86
C PRO A 166 0.46 -5.84 6.50
N ALA A 167 0.51 -5.88 7.83
CA ALA A 167 1.64 -6.43 8.56
C ALA A 167 1.87 -7.89 8.17
N TYR A 168 3.14 -8.29 8.13
CA TYR A 168 3.50 -9.69 7.98
C TYR A 168 2.95 -10.46 9.21
N GLY A 169 1.89 -11.26 9.01
CA GLY A 169 1.19 -12.00 10.08
C GLY A 169 -0.21 -11.48 10.45
N ALA A 170 -0.64 -10.30 10.01
CA ALA A 170 -2.06 -10.03 9.92
C ALA A 170 -2.61 -10.91 8.78
N GLU A 171 -3.45 -11.88 9.12
CA GLU A 171 -4.16 -12.68 8.13
C GLU A 171 -5.05 -11.73 7.31
N GLY A 172 -4.47 -11.15 6.26
CA GLY A 172 -5.27 -10.64 5.15
C GLY A 172 -6.10 -11.81 4.61
N PRO A 173 -7.18 -11.56 3.88
CA PRO A 173 -7.95 -12.65 3.29
C PRO A 173 -6.98 -13.59 2.58
N PRO A 174 -7.04 -14.90 2.84
CA PRO A 174 -6.03 -15.84 2.40
C PRO A 174 -5.89 -15.73 0.87
N THR A 175 -4.70 -15.38 0.40
CA THR A 175 -4.42 -15.42 -1.03
C THR A 175 -4.64 -16.85 -1.52
N PRO A 176 -5.26 -17.03 -2.70
CA PRO A 176 -5.52 -18.36 -3.27
C PRO A 176 -4.20 -19.04 -3.61
N SER A 177 -3.61 -19.71 -2.63
CA SER A 177 -2.29 -20.33 -2.73
C SER A 177 -2.37 -21.84 -2.53
N LEU A 178 -1.55 -22.56 -3.26
CA LEU A 178 -1.38 -24.01 -3.15
C LEU A 178 -0.13 -24.33 -2.32
N GLY A 179 -0.21 -25.29 -1.43
CA GLY A 179 0.89 -25.69 -0.56
C GLY A 179 1.20 -24.66 0.54
N LYS A 180 2.20 -24.99 1.34
CA LYS A 180 2.71 -24.16 2.44
C LYS A 180 4.22 -24.29 2.46
N GLY A 181 4.96 -23.19 2.56
CA GLY A 181 6.42 -23.27 2.60
C GLY A 181 7.09 -21.90 2.56
N ALA A 182 8.41 -21.95 2.78
CA ALA A 182 9.26 -20.77 2.78
C ALA A 182 9.61 -20.28 1.36
N TYR A 183 9.59 -21.19 0.37
CA TYR A 183 9.78 -20.82 -1.03
C TYR A 183 8.45 -20.43 -1.65
N GLU A 184 8.35 -19.20 -2.13
CA GLU A 184 7.12 -18.72 -2.75
C GLU A 184 7.30 -18.55 -4.25
N VAL A 185 6.39 -19.16 -5.01
CA VAL A 185 6.33 -19.05 -6.48
C VAL A 185 5.01 -18.36 -6.83
N THR A 186 5.09 -17.17 -7.40
CA THR A 186 3.90 -16.41 -7.79
C THR A 186 3.87 -16.23 -9.30
N PHE A 187 2.84 -16.75 -9.94
CA PHE A 187 2.58 -16.59 -11.37
C PHE A 187 1.61 -15.44 -11.60
N PHE A 188 1.98 -14.55 -12.52
CA PHE A 188 1.14 -13.44 -12.98
C PHE A 188 0.75 -13.70 -14.42
N SER A 189 -0.54 -13.85 -14.67
CA SER A 189 -1.09 -14.23 -15.96
C SER A 189 -2.33 -13.40 -16.33
N ASP A 190 -2.66 -13.38 -17.62
CA ASP A 190 -3.92 -12.87 -18.16
C ASP A 190 -4.52 -13.96 -19.04
N TYR A 191 -5.80 -14.25 -18.90
CA TYR A 191 -6.45 -15.34 -19.63
C TYR A 191 -6.47 -15.13 -21.14
N PHE A 192 -6.37 -13.89 -21.60
CA PHE A 192 -6.33 -13.53 -23.03
C PHE A 192 -4.91 -13.39 -23.60
N CYS A 193 -3.90 -13.72 -22.80
CA CYS A 193 -2.49 -13.71 -23.17
C CYS A 193 -2.09 -15.11 -23.71
N PRO A 194 -1.81 -15.31 -25.02
CA PRO A 194 -1.50 -16.64 -25.56
C PRO A 194 -0.28 -17.31 -24.89
N PRO A 195 0.86 -16.61 -24.64
CA PRO A 195 1.97 -17.23 -23.93
C PRO A 195 1.62 -17.70 -22.51
N CYS A 196 0.66 -17.03 -21.84
CA CYS A 196 0.19 -17.47 -20.52
C CYS A 196 -0.54 -18.81 -20.60
N GLY A 197 -1.39 -19.00 -21.62
CA GLY A 197 -2.06 -20.28 -21.87
C GLY A 197 -1.09 -21.43 -22.16
N GLN A 198 0.03 -21.15 -22.85
CA GLN A 198 1.08 -22.14 -23.12
C GLN A 198 1.77 -22.61 -21.84
N ILE A 199 2.05 -21.69 -20.90
CA ILE A 199 2.60 -22.08 -19.60
C ILE A 199 1.58 -22.89 -18.80
N ASP A 200 0.35 -22.40 -18.69
CA ASP A 200 -0.70 -23.05 -17.92
C ASP A 200 -0.98 -24.49 -18.39
N ALA A 201 -0.95 -24.72 -19.71
CA ALA A 201 -1.14 -26.06 -20.29
C ALA A 201 -0.04 -27.08 -19.89
N ASN A 202 1.17 -26.61 -19.60
CA ASN A 202 2.34 -27.46 -19.37
C ASN A 202 2.87 -27.43 -17.92
N ILE A 203 2.28 -26.59 -17.04
CA ILE A 203 2.83 -26.35 -15.70
C ILE A 203 2.47 -27.43 -14.67
N GLU A 204 1.42 -28.22 -14.92
CA GLU A 204 0.88 -29.18 -13.96
C GLU A 204 1.93 -30.14 -13.37
N PRO A 205 2.81 -30.78 -14.16
CA PRO A 205 3.83 -31.67 -13.59
C PRO A 205 4.78 -30.94 -12.64
N VAL A 206 5.19 -29.72 -13.01
CA VAL A 206 6.10 -28.91 -12.20
C VAL A 206 5.44 -28.46 -10.89
N VAL A 207 4.15 -28.08 -10.94
CA VAL A 207 3.38 -27.73 -9.74
C VAL A 207 3.32 -28.93 -8.79
N HIS A 208 3.02 -30.12 -9.30
CA HIS A 208 2.97 -31.33 -8.47
C HIS A 208 4.33 -31.66 -7.85
N GLU A 209 5.43 -31.59 -8.61
CA GLU A 209 6.77 -31.83 -8.10
C GLU A 209 7.18 -30.82 -7.01
N LEU A 210 6.91 -29.52 -7.24
CA LEU A 210 7.23 -28.49 -6.27
C LEU A 210 6.40 -28.62 -4.99
N LEU A 211 5.12 -28.92 -5.10
CA LEU A 211 4.24 -29.12 -3.93
C LEU A 211 4.59 -30.41 -3.17
N ALA A 212 5.00 -31.46 -3.86
CA ALA A 212 5.45 -32.72 -3.23
C ALA A 212 6.71 -32.54 -2.35
N HIS A 213 7.53 -31.53 -2.62
CA HIS A 213 8.66 -31.17 -1.77
C HIS A 213 8.24 -30.66 -0.37
N GLY A 214 7.00 -30.17 -0.22
CA GLY A 214 6.39 -29.77 1.05
C GLY A 214 6.80 -28.39 1.59
N ASN A 215 7.80 -27.72 1.01
CA ASN A 215 8.27 -26.39 1.45
C ASN A 215 8.11 -25.31 0.37
N VAL A 216 7.15 -25.49 -0.53
CA VAL A 216 6.84 -24.53 -1.60
C VAL A 216 5.38 -24.08 -1.51
N LYS A 217 5.15 -22.79 -1.64
CA LYS A 217 3.85 -22.15 -1.76
C LYS A 217 3.72 -21.60 -3.18
N ILE A 218 2.65 -21.95 -3.88
CA ILE A 218 2.40 -21.50 -5.25
C ILE A 218 1.13 -20.67 -5.27
N THR A 219 1.20 -19.47 -5.87
CA THR A 219 0.08 -18.55 -6.00
C THR A 219 -0.10 -18.17 -7.47
N PHE A 220 -1.34 -18.22 -7.96
CA PHE A 220 -1.69 -17.72 -9.28
C PHE A 220 -2.44 -16.39 -9.13
N ILE A 221 -1.96 -15.35 -9.80
CA ILE A 221 -2.54 -14.01 -9.78
C ILE A 221 -2.89 -13.60 -11.20
N ASP A 222 -4.15 -13.28 -11.41
CA ASP A 222 -4.66 -12.85 -12.70
C ASP A 222 -4.53 -11.33 -12.80
N VAL A 223 -3.79 -10.87 -13.81
CA VAL A 223 -3.50 -9.45 -14.05
C VAL A 223 -4.50 -8.90 -15.06
N PRO A 224 -5.29 -7.87 -14.73
CA PRO A 224 -6.38 -7.40 -15.57
C PRO A 224 -5.90 -6.51 -16.75
N PHE A 225 -5.02 -7.03 -17.62
CA PHE A 225 -4.64 -6.33 -18.84
C PHE A 225 -5.75 -6.35 -19.90
N SER A 226 -6.54 -7.43 -19.93
CA SER A 226 -7.70 -7.54 -20.81
C SER A 226 -8.98 -7.19 -20.06
N ARG A 227 -9.94 -6.55 -20.76
CA ARG A 227 -11.19 -6.07 -20.13
C ARG A 227 -12.03 -7.17 -19.50
N ALA A 228 -11.98 -8.38 -20.05
CA ALA A 228 -12.75 -9.52 -19.54
C ALA A 228 -12.02 -10.29 -18.43
N THR A 229 -10.71 -10.13 -18.23
CA THR A 229 -9.95 -10.84 -17.18
C THR A 229 -10.53 -10.72 -15.78
N PRO A 230 -11.09 -9.59 -15.31
CA PRO A 230 -11.72 -9.54 -14.00
C PRO A 230 -12.90 -10.52 -13.82
N ILE A 231 -13.64 -10.81 -14.87
CA ILE A 231 -14.75 -11.79 -14.83
C ILE A 231 -14.17 -13.19 -14.60
N TYR A 232 -13.11 -13.55 -15.27
CA TYR A 232 -12.42 -14.83 -15.16
C TYR A 232 -11.76 -15.01 -13.79
N ALA A 233 -11.02 -14.00 -13.35
CA ALA A 233 -10.36 -13.98 -12.04
C ALA A 233 -11.37 -14.18 -10.89
N ARG A 234 -12.56 -13.56 -10.99
CA ARG A 234 -13.65 -13.77 -10.04
C ARG A 234 -14.09 -15.22 -9.98
N HIS A 235 -14.35 -15.85 -11.12
CA HIS A 235 -14.80 -17.24 -11.15
C HIS A 235 -13.69 -18.21 -10.72
N TYR A 236 -12.43 -17.91 -10.99
CA TYR A 236 -11.30 -18.64 -10.43
C TYR A 236 -11.32 -18.59 -8.87
N LEU A 237 -11.51 -17.40 -8.29
CA LEU A 237 -11.59 -17.24 -6.84
C LEU A 237 -12.81 -17.96 -6.24
N TYR A 238 -13.96 -17.92 -6.90
CA TYR A 238 -15.16 -18.64 -6.48
C TYR A 238 -14.96 -20.15 -6.49
N ALA A 239 -14.29 -20.67 -7.52
CA ALA A 239 -13.99 -22.08 -7.60
C ALA A 239 -12.94 -22.51 -6.58
N PHE A 240 -11.92 -21.68 -6.34
CA PHE A 240 -10.93 -21.90 -5.28
C PHE A 240 -11.59 -21.92 -3.89
N HIS A 241 -12.51 -21.00 -3.64
CA HIS A 241 -13.27 -20.92 -2.38
C HIS A 241 -14.22 -22.11 -2.16
N ALA A 242 -14.67 -22.76 -3.22
CA ALA A 242 -15.48 -23.99 -3.12
C ALA A 242 -14.71 -25.20 -2.55
N GLY A 243 -13.40 -25.05 -2.26
CA GLY A 243 -12.59 -26.09 -1.65
C GLY A 243 -11.96 -27.07 -2.65
N ALA A 244 -11.72 -26.62 -3.88
CA ALA A 244 -11.06 -27.42 -4.90
C ALA A 244 -9.64 -27.88 -4.47
N ASN A 245 -9.30 -29.13 -4.74
CA ASN A 245 -7.95 -29.64 -4.54
C ASN A 245 -6.99 -29.14 -5.63
N VAL A 246 -5.69 -29.44 -5.50
CA VAL A 246 -4.64 -28.97 -6.45
C VAL A 246 -4.97 -29.35 -7.89
N GLN A 247 -5.35 -30.59 -8.14
CA GLN A 247 -5.66 -31.10 -9.48
C GLN A 247 -6.89 -30.37 -10.07
N GLU A 248 -7.87 -30.11 -9.25
CA GLU A 248 -9.08 -29.40 -9.63
C GLU A 248 -8.82 -27.92 -9.92
N ILE A 249 -7.98 -27.27 -9.14
CA ILE A 249 -7.52 -25.89 -9.39
C ILE A 249 -6.80 -25.77 -10.74
N LEU A 250 -5.90 -26.71 -11.05
CA LEU A 250 -5.20 -26.71 -12.34
C LEU A 250 -6.18 -26.98 -13.50
N ARG A 251 -7.18 -27.87 -13.31
CA ARG A 251 -8.23 -28.11 -14.28
C ARG A 251 -9.08 -26.86 -14.53
N ILE A 252 -9.46 -26.17 -13.46
CA ILE A 252 -10.23 -24.91 -13.54
C ILE A 252 -9.46 -23.87 -14.34
N ARG A 253 -8.18 -23.69 -14.07
CA ARG A 253 -7.35 -22.72 -14.81
C ARG A 253 -7.29 -23.07 -16.29
N ARG A 254 -7.03 -24.30 -16.67
CA ARG A 254 -7.07 -24.74 -18.08
C ARG A 254 -8.42 -24.49 -18.74
N THR A 255 -9.50 -24.75 -18.01
CA THR A 255 -10.86 -24.50 -18.51
C THR A 255 -11.07 -23.02 -18.78
N LEU A 256 -10.65 -22.16 -17.87
CA LEU A 256 -10.73 -20.71 -18.03
C LEU A 256 -9.86 -20.20 -19.18
N PHE A 257 -8.63 -20.68 -19.33
CA PHE A 257 -7.79 -20.34 -20.47
C PHE A 257 -8.42 -20.80 -21.81
N CYS A 258 -9.01 -21.99 -21.84
CA CYS A 258 -9.70 -22.45 -23.04
C CYS A 258 -10.99 -21.62 -23.32
N ALA A 259 -11.74 -21.23 -22.30
CA ALA A 259 -12.88 -20.34 -22.47
C ALA A 259 -12.44 -19.01 -23.15
N ALA A 260 -11.32 -18.43 -22.72
CA ALA A 260 -10.80 -17.20 -23.28
C ALA A 260 -10.20 -17.37 -24.68
N GLN A 261 -9.29 -18.35 -24.85
CA GLN A 261 -8.46 -18.47 -26.05
C GLN A 261 -9.03 -19.43 -27.10
N CYS A 262 -9.70 -20.52 -26.70
CA CYS A 262 -10.27 -21.48 -27.64
C CYS A 262 -11.73 -21.10 -28.03
N LYS A 263 -12.49 -20.49 -27.11
CA LYS A 263 -13.90 -20.15 -27.33
C LYS A 263 -14.14 -18.65 -27.53
N GLY A 264 -13.18 -17.79 -27.18
CA GLY A 264 -13.29 -16.34 -27.31
C GLY A 264 -14.37 -15.72 -26.43
N ILE A 265 -14.73 -16.36 -25.33
CA ILE A 265 -15.79 -15.90 -24.41
C ILE A 265 -15.34 -14.60 -23.74
N GLN A 266 -16.21 -13.57 -23.74
CA GLN A 266 -15.91 -12.26 -23.16
C GLN A 266 -17.01 -11.76 -22.21
N THR A 267 -18.16 -12.43 -22.17
CA THR A 267 -19.28 -12.04 -21.31
C THR A 267 -19.39 -12.94 -20.09
N LYS A 268 -20.01 -12.42 -19.02
CA LYS A 268 -20.22 -13.18 -17.78
C LYS A 268 -21.14 -14.38 -18.05
N ASP A 269 -22.24 -14.16 -18.76
CA ASP A 269 -23.27 -15.18 -18.92
C ASP A 269 -22.77 -16.36 -19.75
N ASP A 270 -22.02 -16.07 -20.84
CA ASP A 270 -21.41 -17.12 -21.67
C ASP A 270 -20.36 -17.91 -20.88
N LEU A 271 -19.55 -17.22 -20.02
CA LEU A 271 -18.56 -17.87 -19.18
C LEU A 271 -19.25 -18.79 -18.15
N VAL A 272 -20.29 -18.32 -17.50
CA VAL A 272 -21.07 -19.13 -16.53
C VAL A 272 -21.65 -20.36 -17.20
N ASN A 273 -22.28 -20.21 -18.36
CA ASN A 273 -22.82 -21.34 -19.13
C ASN A 273 -21.74 -22.37 -19.48
N TYR A 274 -20.58 -21.89 -19.95
CA TYR A 274 -19.45 -22.75 -20.27
C TYR A 274 -18.91 -23.48 -19.04
N LEU A 275 -18.80 -22.82 -17.89
CA LEU A 275 -18.33 -23.44 -16.64
C LEU A 275 -19.32 -24.50 -16.14
N ILE A 276 -20.61 -24.29 -16.31
CA ILE A 276 -21.66 -25.30 -16.02
C ILE A 276 -21.49 -26.53 -16.92
N GLU A 277 -21.31 -26.34 -18.23
CA GLU A 277 -21.07 -27.43 -19.18
C GLU A 277 -19.81 -28.24 -18.81
N GLN A 278 -18.78 -27.56 -18.34
CA GLN A 278 -17.53 -28.17 -17.90
C GLN A 278 -17.59 -28.74 -16.48
N LYS A 279 -18.76 -28.69 -15.84
CA LYS A 279 -18.98 -29.19 -14.46
C LYS A 279 -17.97 -28.63 -13.45
N ILE A 280 -17.66 -27.36 -13.58
CA ILE A 280 -16.84 -26.63 -12.59
C ILE A 280 -17.76 -26.23 -11.44
N ALA A 281 -17.40 -26.63 -10.21
CA ALA A 281 -18.05 -26.17 -9.00
C ALA A 281 -17.49 -24.82 -8.57
N TRP A 282 -18.34 -23.90 -8.15
CA TRP A 282 -17.93 -22.63 -7.55
C TRP A 282 -18.89 -22.21 -6.45
N LYS A 283 -18.41 -21.35 -5.56
CA LYS A 283 -19.21 -20.75 -4.48
C LYS A 283 -18.91 -19.25 -4.43
N GLU A 284 -19.93 -18.45 -4.69
CA GLU A 284 -19.81 -16.99 -4.61
C GLU A 284 -19.56 -16.53 -3.17
N TYR A 285 -18.71 -15.51 -3.02
CA TYR A 285 -18.42 -14.84 -1.76
C TYR A 285 -18.00 -13.41 -2.05
N ASP A 286 -17.77 -12.57 -1.03
CA ASP A 286 -17.21 -11.22 -1.22
C ASP A 286 -15.69 -11.31 -1.50
N GLU A 287 -15.35 -11.29 -2.78
CA GLU A 287 -13.98 -11.38 -3.28
C GLU A 287 -13.21 -10.05 -3.23
N LYS A 288 -13.87 -8.93 -2.93
CA LYS A 288 -13.24 -7.60 -2.96
C LYS A 288 -11.99 -7.50 -2.09
N PRO A 289 -11.96 -7.99 -0.84
CA PRO A 289 -10.75 -7.96 -0.02
C PRO A 289 -9.59 -8.76 -0.63
N VAL A 290 -9.90 -9.90 -1.25
CA VAL A 290 -8.89 -10.72 -1.94
C VAL A 290 -8.34 -9.97 -3.15
N PHE A 291 -9.19 -9.36 -3.98
CA PHE A 291 -8.74 -8.55 -5.12
C PHE A 291 -7.88 -7.36 -4.68
N GLN A 292 -8.20 -6.71 -3.57
CA GLN A 292 -7.36 -5.64 -3.03
C GLN A 292 -5.94 -6.16 -2.71
N THR A 293 -5.85 -7.30 -2.04
CA THR A 293 -4.57 -7.96 -1.74
C THR A 293 -3.81 -8.36 -3.00
N LEU A 294 -4.48 -8.99 -3.98
CA LEU A 294 -3.84 -9.39 -5.24
C LEU A 294 -3.34 -8.17 -6.04
N ASN A 295 -4.12 -7.08 -6.08
CA ASN A 295 -3.72 -5.84 -6.73
C ASN A 295 -2.50 -5.20 -6.04
N MET A 296 -2.39 -5.26 -4.72
CA MET A 296 -1.18 -4.83 -4.00
C MET A 296 0.03 -5.67 -4.41
N ILE A 297 -0.10 -6.99 -4.47
CA ILE A 297 1.00 -7.89 -4.88
C ILE A 297 1.44 -7.57 -6.32
N ILE A 298 0.51 -7.31 -7.25
CA ILE A 298 0.81 -6.89 -8.63
C ILE A 298 1.64 -5.60 -8.64
N LYS A 299 1.23 -4.58 -7.88
CA LYS A 299 1.92 -3.29 -7.79
C LYS A 299 3.30 -3.42 -7.15
N GLN A 300 3.41 -4.12 -6.01
CA GLN A 300 4.68 -4.33 -5.29
C GLN A 300 5.72 -5.02 -6.18
N ASN A 301 5.30 -6.00 -6.97
CA ASN A 301 6.19 -6.69 -7.90
C ASN A 301 6.38 -5.91 -9.22
N ARG A 302 5.78 -4.72 -9.39
CA ARG A 302 5.85 -3.90 -10.60
C ARG A 302 5.59 -4.72 -11.86
N ILE A 303 4.45 -5.43 -11.87
CA ILE A 303 4.08 -6.30 -12.99
C ILE A 303 3.55 -5.44 -14.13
N ASN A 304 4.24 -5.45 -15.25
CA ASN A 304 3.93 -4.69 -16.47
C ASN A 304 3.80 -5.57 -17.72
N ALA A 305 4.02 -6.88 -17.58
CA ALA A 305 3.89 -7.85 -18.66
C ALA A 305 3.42 -9.20 -18.11
N THR A 306 2.75 -10.00 -18.94
CA THR A 306 2.39 -11.39 -18.67
C THR A 306 2.83 -12.29 -19.85
N PRO A 307 3.26 -13.52 -19.57
CA PRO A 307 3.43 -14.15 -18.26
C PRO A 307 4.65 -13.62 -17.51
N THR A 308 4.52 -13.46 -16.20
CA THR A 308 5.63 -13.18 -15.30
C THR A 308 5.58 -14.17 -14.12
N CYS A 309 6.74 -14.64 -13.66
CA CYS A 309 6.87 -15.46 -12.48
C CYS A 309 7.85 -14.80 -11.51
N VAL A 310 7.46 -14.70 -10.25
CA VAL A 310 8.32 -14.22 -9.16
C VAL A 310 8.58 -15.38 -8.23
N ILE A 311 9.85 -15.69 -8.01
CA ILE A 311 10.30 -16.75 -7.12
C ILE A 311 11.05 -16.10 -5.96
N ARG A 312 10.53 -16.29 -4.73
CA ARG A 312 11.15 -15.86 -3.50
C ARG A 312 11.85 -17.03 -2.85
N TYR A 313 13.17 -16.96 -2.75
CA TYR A 313 14.02 -17.95 -2.11
C TYR A 313 14.22 -17.67 -0.61
N SER A 314 14.21 -16.40 -0.23
CA SER A 314 14.29 -15.90 1.15
C SER A 314 13.76 -14.48 1.22
N SER A 315 13.71 -13.88 2.42
CA SER A 315 13.30 -12.47 2.60
C SER A 315 14.15 -11.47 1.78
N SER A 316 15.42 -11.80 1.52
CA SER A 316 16.36 -10.94 0.79
C SER A 316 16.66 -11.42 -0.64
N ASN A 317 16.18 -12.61 -1.04
CA ASN A 317 16.48 -13.18 -2.35
C ASN A 317 15.20 -13.49 -3.12
N THR A 318 14.82 -12.57 -3.97
CA THR A 318 13.65 -12.69 -4.86
C THR A 318 14.11 -12.47 -6.30
N LYS A 319 13.68 -13.34 -7.21
CA LYS A 319 13.96 -13.25 -8.63
C LYS A 319 12.69 -13.17 -9.44
N LYS A 320 12.71 -12.34 -10.48
CA LYS A 320 11.61 -12.14 -11.41
C LYS A 320 11.98 -12.63 -12.79
N TYR A 321 11.11 -13.39 -13.42
CA TYR A 321 11.25 -13.99 -14.73
C TYR A 321 10.09 -13.54 -15.61
N VAL A 322 10.36 -13.03 -16.80
CA VAL A 322 9.34 -12.47 -17.71
C VAL A 322 9.38 -13.19 -19.04
N GLY A 323 8.24 -13.72 -19.47
CA GLY A 323 8.14 -14.53 -20.69
C GLY A 323 8.35 -16.03 -20.46
N THR A 324 7.93 -16.81 -21.43
CA THR A 324 7.83 -18.27 -21.31
C THR A 324 9.18 -18.92 -20.98
N ASP A 325 10.22 -18.62 -21.73
CA ASP A 325 11.52 -19.27 -21.62
C ASP A 325 12.22 -18.94 -20.28
N GLU A 326 12.17 -17.67 -19.88
CA GLU A 326 12.74 -17.26 -18.60
C GLU A 326 12.03 -17.92 -17.41
N ILE A 327 10.70 -18.06 -17.49
CA ILE A 327 9.92 -18.72 -16.43
C ILE A 327 10.33 -20.19 -16.31
N TRP A 328 10.46 -20.93 -17.43
CA TRP A 328 10.90 -22.31 -17.39
C TRP A 328 12.32 -22.45 -16.83
N ASN A 329 13.24 -21.55 -17.20
CA ASN A 329 14.60 -21.51 -16.64
C ASN A 329 14.59 -21.20 -15.14
N GLY A 330 13.72 -20.29 -14.69
CA GLY A 330 13.54 -19.98 -13.27
C GLY A 330 13.02 -21.16 -12.46
N LEU A 331 12.03 -21.88 -12.98
CA LEU A 331 11.48 -23.07 -12.34
C LEU A 331 12.50 -24.23 -12.29
N ALA A 332 13.27 -24.43 -13.37
CA ALA A 332 14.36 -25.40 -13.39
C ALA A 332 15.44 -25.05 -12.35
N SER A 333 15.79 -23.77 -12.22
CA SER A 333 16.71 -23.26 -11.20
C SER A 333 16.21 -23.53 -9.79
N LEU A 334 14.90 -23.30 -9.54
CA LEU A 334 14.28 -23.60 -8.25
C LEU A 334 14.30 -25.10 -7.96
N LYS A 335 13.93 -25.94 -8.93
CA LYS A 335 13.98 -27.42 -8.77
C LYS A 335 15.39 -27.89 -8.42
N SER A 336 16.40 -27.38 -9.12
CA SER A 336 17.80 -27.69 -8.81
C SER A 336 18.18 -27.23 -7.39
N HIS A 337 17.77 -26.05 -6.98
CA HIS A 337 18.02 -25.53 -5.63
C HIS A 337 17.37 -26.37 -4.54
N LEU A 338 16.21 -26.95 -4.81
CA LEU A 338 15.46 -27.84 -3.91
C LEU A 338 15.94 -29.34 -3.99
N GLY A 339 16.88 -29.64 -4.88
CA GLY A 339 17.32 -31.03 -5.10
C GLY A 339 16.28 -31.91 -5.79
N ILE A 340 15.27 -31.31 -6.44
CA ILE A 340 14.24 -32.03 -7.20
C ILE A 340 14.82 -32.39 -8.57
N GLY A 341 14.85 -33.68 -8.90
CA GLY A 341 15.33 -34.16 -10.20
C GLY A 341 16.74 -34.75 -10.23
N ASN A 342 17.42 -34.86 -9.09
CA ASN A 342 18.73 -35.53 -8.95
C ASN A 342 18.58 -37.00 -8.46
N ARG A 343 17.52 -37.70 -8.86
CA ARG A 343 17.38 -39.14 -8.64
C ARG A 343 17.23 -39.88 -9.95
#